data_8c8dbb873dc58ebfdaee76f9ef784c0c
#
_entry.id   8c8dbb873dc58ebfdaee76f9ef784c0c
#
_cell.length_a   1.000
_cell.length_b   1.000
_cell.length_c   1.000
_cell.angle_alpha   90.00
_cell.angle_beta   90.00
_cell.angle_gamma   90.00
#
_symmetry.space_group_name_H-M   'P 1'
#
loop_
_entity.id
_entity.type
_entity.pdbx_description
1 polymer ?
#
loop_
_entity_poly.entity_id
_entity_poly.type
_entity_poly.pdbx_seq_one_letter_code
_entity_poly.pdbx_strand_id
1 'polypeptide(L)'
;IVFHDVSESRAMAMKMAHLAQHDFLTGLPNRALLTERLSRAIGQARRHDKLVALMFLDLDYFKHINDSLGHAIGDQLLRAVAGRLKLCIRDTDTVCRQGGDEFVILLAEVVHSRDAAPIAEKILAAFVEPCVISGNELHVTLSIGISVYPDDGSDADAVMKNADTAMYHAKANGRNNY
;
A
#
# COMPACT_ATOMS: atom_id res chain seq x y z
N ILE A 1 21.13 -22.37 -39.36
CA ILE A 1 21.39 -21.59 -38.13
C ILE A 1 20.06 -21.01 -37.75
N VAL A 2 19.41 -21.61 -36.73
CA VAL A 2 18.15 -21.14 -36.21
C VAL A 2 18.49 -20.05 -35.19
N PHE A 3 18.28 -18.78 -35.57
CA PHE A 3 18.24 -17.69 -34.59
C PHE A 3 16.95 -17.85 -33.79
N HIS A 4 17.02 -18.53 -32.65
CA HIS A 4 15.94 -18.49 -31.67
C HIS A 4 15.83 -17.06 -31.19
N ASP A 5 14.65 -16.48 -31.30
CA ASP A 5 14.38 -15.10 -30.93
C ASP A 5 14.51 -14.92 -29.40
N VAL A 6 15.73 -14.58 -29.00
CA VAL A 6 16.10 -14.33 -27.61
C VAL A 6 15.29 -13.16 -27.04
N SER A 7 14.74 -12.30 -27.93
CA SER A 7 13.92 -11.14 -27.53
C SER A 7 12.54 -11.54 -27.03
N GLU A 8 11.87 -12.52 -27.65
CA GLU A 8 10.58 -13.04 -27.17
C GLU A 8 10.72 -13.74 -25.82
N SER A 9 11.74 -14.58 -25.67
CA SER A 9 12.02 -15.26 -24.41
C SER A 9 12.34 -14.29 -23.28
N ARG A 10 13.08 -13.23 -23.56
CA ARG A 10 13.40 -12.16 -22.62
C ARG A 10 12.17 -11.34 -22.23
N ALA A 11 11.34 -10.97 -23.21
CA ALA A 11 10.10 -10.25 -22.97
C ALA A 11 9.12 -11.07 -22.11
N MET A 12 9.01 -12.36 -22.35
CA MET A 12 8.19 -13.28 -21.56
C MET A 12 8.71 -13.41 -20.13
N ALA A 13 10.01 -13.57 -19.94
CA ALA A 13 10.63 -13.64 -18.62
C ALA A 13 10.43 -12.34 -17.82
N MET A 14 10.58 -11.18 -18.45
CA MET A 14 10.29 -9.87 -17.82
C MET A 14 8.82 -9.73 -17.44
N LYS A 15 7.89 -10.16 -18.31
CA LYS A 15 6.47 -10.16 -18.03
C LYS A 15 6.11 -11.08 -16.87
N MET A 16 6.69 -12.27 -16.81
CA MET A 16 6.51 -13.21 -15.69
C MET A 16 7.08 -12.64 -14.39
N ALA A 17 8.26 -12.04 -14.40
CA ALA A 17 8.85 -11.39 -13.24
C ALA A 17 7.99 -10.21 -12.75
N HIS A 18 7.46 -9.41 -13.67
CA HIS A 18 6.53 -8.32 -13.32
C HIS A 18 5.25 -8.83 -12.67
N LEU A 19 4.62 -9.87 -13.24
CA LEU A 19 3.41 -10.48 -12.69
C LEU A 19 3.65 -11.13 -11.31
N ALA A 20 4.86 -11.66 -11.06
CA ALA A 20 5.22 -12.22 -9.76
C ALA A 20 5.38 -11.15 -8.66
N GLN A 21 5.60 -9.88 -9.02
CA GLN A 21 5.91 -8.80 -8.10
C GLN A 21 4.81 -7.71 -8.01
N HIS A 22 3.76 -7.79 -8.84
CA HIS A 22 2.70 -6.79 -8.89
C HIS A 22 1.32 -7.42 -8.74
N ASP A 23 0.41 -6.66 -8.16
CA ASP A 23 -1.01 -7.00 -8.08
C ASP A 23 -1.67 -6.80 -9.45
N PHE A 24 -2.32 -7.83 -9.97
CA PHE A 24 -2.89 -7.82 -11.31
C PHE A 24 -4.06 -6.85 -11.47
N LEU A 25 -4.79 -6.55 -10.39
CA LEU A 25 -5.95 -5.67 -10.42
C LEU A 25 -5.57 -4.20 -10.49
N THR A 26 -4.61 -3.79 -9.64
CA THR A 26 -4.24 -2.38 -9.44
C THR A 26 -2.93 -2.00 -10.11
N GLY A 27 -2.11 -2.98 -10.51
CA GLY A 27 -0.76 -2.76 -11.01
C GLY A 27 0.24 -2.27 -9.97
N LEU A 28 -0.17 -2.21 -8.71
CA LEU A 28 0.72 -1.87 -7.60
C LEU A 28 1.70 -3.01 -7.29
N PRO A 29 2.86 -2.72 -6.67
CA PRO A 29 3.63 -3.71 -5.96
C PRO A 29 2.75 -4.63 -5.12
N ASN A 30 3.05 -5.93 -5.14
CA ASN A 30 2.40 -6.90 -4.28
C ASN A 30 3.20 -7.11 -2.98
N ARG A 31 2.72 -8.01 -2.12
CA ARG A 31 3.35 -8.35 -0.85
C ARG A 31 4.82 -8.77 -1.00
N ALA A 32 5.15 -9.55 -2.03
CA ALA A 32 6.51 -10.05 -2.25
C ALA A 32 7.48 -8.88 -2.53
N LEU A 33 7.12 -7.98 -3.43
CA LEU A 33 7.93 -6.81 -3.74
C LEU A 33 8.01 -5.82 -2.57
N LEU A 34 6.93 -5.67 -1.80
CA LEU A 34 6.96 -4.85 -0.59
C LEU A 34 7.96 -5.39 0.43
N THR A 35 7.94 -6.70 0.71
CA THR A 35 8.84 -7.34 1.68
C THR A 35 10.31 -7.13 1.28
N GLU A 36 10.62 -7.29 0.00
CA GLU A 36 11.96 -7.01 -0.52
C GLU A 36 12.37 -5.55 -0.31
N ARG A 37 11.49 -4.61 -0.68
CA ARG A 37 11.76 -3.16 -0.53
C ARG A 37 11.90 -2.74 0.92
N LEU A 38 11.04 -3.23 1.81
CA LEU A 38 11.09 -2.95 3.24
C LEU A 38 12.40 -3.46 3.86
N SER A 39 12.80 -4.69 3.55
CA SER A 39 14.07 -5.25 4.05
C SER A 39 15.27 -4.45 3.57
N ARG A 40 15.25 -3.99 2.32
CA ARG A 40 16.29 -3.13 1.75
C ARG A 40 16.32 -1.76 2.43
N ALA A 41 15.15 -1.13 2.63
CA ALA A 41 15.03 0.17 3.29
C ALA A 41 15.54 0.12 4.74
N ILE A 42 15.18 -0.90 5.50
CA ILE A 42 15.68 -1.13 6.87
C ILE A 42 17.21 -1.33 6.86
N GLY A 43 17.73 -2.11 5.91
CA GLY A 43 19.18 -2.30 5.78
C GLY A 43 19.94 -1.00 5.46
N GLN A 44 19.34 -0.11 4.68
CA GLN A 44 19.91 1.23 4.40
C GLN A 44 19.77 2.15 5.62
N ALA A 45 18.61 2.18 6.25
CA ALA A 45 18.33 3.00 7.43
C ALA A 45 19.30 2.69 8.57
N ARG A 46 19.57 1.39 8.82
CA ARG A 46 20.56 0.95 9.83
C ARG A 46 21.95 1.49 9.56
N ARG A 47 22.39 1.60 8.29
CA ARG A 47 23.73 2.09 7.93
C ARG A 47 23.85 3.60 8.01
N HIS A 48 22.76 4.32 7.84
CA HIS A 48 22.74 5.77 7.71
C HIS A 48 22.06 6.49 8.88
N ASP A 49 21.72 5.74 9.93
CA ASP A 49 21.00 6.26 11.11
C ASP A 49 19.71 7.01 10.71
N LYS A 50 18.92 6.36 9.84
CA LYS A 50 17.65 6.87 9.30
C LYS A 50 16.48 6.04 9.82
N LEU A 51 15.28 6.59 9.66
CA LEU A 51 14.05 5.91 10.00
C LEU A 51 13.34 5.42 8.72
N VAL A 52 12.54 4.38 8.88
CA VAL A 52 11.61 3.87 7.87
C VAL A 52 10.23 3.81 8.49
N ALA A 53 9.23 4.39 7.84
CA ALA A 53 7.86 4.26 8.32
C ALA A 53 7.05 3.35 7.39
N LEU A 54 6.21 2.56 8.00
CA LEU A 54 5.25 1.69 7.32
C LEU A 54 3.84 2.06 7.76
N MET A 55 2.94 2.22 6.80
CA MET A 55 1.51 2.42 7.04
C MET A 55 0.74 1.23 6.51
N PHE A 56 -0.06 0.59 7.35
CA PHE A 56 -1.02 -0.43 6.96
C PHE A 56 -2.40 0.23 6.85
N LEU A 57 -3.06 0.07 5.71
CA LEU A 57 -4.33 0.73 5.40
C LEU A 57 -5.38 -0.31 5.01
N ASP A 58 -6.60 -0.08 5.47
CA ASP A 58 -7.74 -0.94 5.11
C ASP A 58 -8.96 -0.05 4.78
N LEU A 59 -9.66 -0.39 3.70
CA LEU A 59 -10.90 0.32 3.33
C LEU A 59 -12.05 -0.07 4.26
N ASP A 60 -12.55 0.91 4.98
CA ASP A 60 -13.68 0.68 5.87
C ASP A 60 -14.93 0.27 5.08
N TYR A 61 -15.58 -0.80 5.55
CA TYR A 61 -16.84 -1.32 4.99
C TYR A 61 -16.79 -1.76 3.51
N PHE A 62 -15.61 -2.04 2.95
CA PHE A 62 -15.47 -2.45 1.54
C PHE A 62 -16.33 -3.67 1.19
N LYS A 63 -16.47 -4.62 2.12
CA LYS A 63 -17.34 -5.78 1.93
C LYS A 63 -18.79 -5.37 1.65
N HIS A 64 -19.32 -4.35 2.34
CA HIS A 64 -20.68 -3.85 2.11
C HIS A 64 -20.86 -3.29 0.70
N ILE A 65 -19.83 -2.66 0.15
CA ILE A 65 -19.84 -2.16 -1.24
C ILE A 65 -19.94 -3.33 -2.21
N ASN A 66 -19.12 -4.38 -2.02
CA ASN A 66 -19.19 -5.58 -2.84
C ASN A 66 -20.55 -6.28 -2.75
N ASP A 67 -21.07 -6.43 -1.52
CA ASP A 67 -22.34 -7.10 -1.28
C ASP A 67 -23.53 -6.33 -1.89
N SER A 68 -23.45 -4.99 -1.93
CA SER A 68 -24.53 -4.12 -2.42
C SER A 68 -24.43 -3.83 -3.92
N LEU A 69 -23.23 -3.61 -4.47
CA LEU A 69 -23.01 -3.11 -5.83
C LEU A 69 -22.26 -4.12 -6.72
N GLY A 70 -21.83 -5.24 -6.16
CA GLY A 70 -21.12 -6.29 -6.86
C GLY A 70 -19.62 -6.09 -6.95
N HIS A 71 -18.89 -7.19 -7.15
CA HIS A 71 -17.42 -7.22 -7.18
C HIS A 71 -16.81 -6.36 -8.30
N ALA A 72 -17.53 -6.19 -9.43
CA ALA A 72 -17.04 -5.36 -10.54
C ALA A 72 -16.90 -3.88 -10.15
N ILE A 73 -17.81 -3.37 -9.33
CA ILE A 73 -17.72 -2.01 -8.76
C ILE A 73 -16.62 -1.95 -7.71
N GLY A 74 -16.52 -2.96 -6.84
CA GLY A 74 -15.43 -3.07 -5.88
C GLY A 74 -14.05 -3.06 -6.53
N ASP A 75 -13.87 -3.78 -7.63
CA ASP A 75 -12.62 -3.81 -8.39
C ASP A 75 -12.26 -2.43 -8.98
N GLN A 76 -13.25 -1.71 -9.51
CA GLN A 76 -13.05 -0.34 -10.02
C GLN A 76 -12.70 0.61 -8.87
N LEU A 77 -13.35 0.46 -7.71
CA LEU A 77 -13.04 1.23 -6.52
C LEU A 77 -11.61 0.99 -6.05
N LEU A 78 -11.15 -0.26 -5.99
CA LEU A 78 -9.77 -0.59 -5.63
C LEU A 78 -8.74 0.05 -6.57
N ARG A 79 -9.02 0.11 -7.87
CA ARG A 79 -8.16 0.83 -8.84
C ARG A 79 -8.15 2.34 -8.58
N ALA A 80 -9.31 2.93 -8.29
CA ALA A 80 -9.42 4.35 -7.98
C ALA A 80 -8.67 4.70 -6.67
N VAL A 81 -8.82 3.87 -5.64
CA VAL A 81 -8.08 3.98 -4.37
C VAL A 81 -6.58 3.91 -4.61
N ALA A 82 -6.11 2.92 -5.37
CA ALA A 82 -4.69 2.77 -5.71
C ALA A 82 -4.12 4.02 -6.38
N GLY A 83 -4.87 4.58 -7.35
CA GLY A 83 -4.49 5.83 -8.02
C GLY A 83 -4.41 7.01 -7.06
N ARG A 84 -5.40 7.15 -6.17
CA ARG A 84 -5.48 8.24 -5.21
C ARG A 84 -4.36 8.16 -4.15
N LEU A 85 -4.04 6.95 -3.66
CA LEU A 85 -2.92 6.73 -2.75
C LEU A 85 -1.57 7.10 -3.36
N LYS A 86 -1.34 6.76 -4.64
CA LYS A 86 -0.12 7.16 -5.37
C LYS A 86 0.09 8.67 -5.40
N LEU A 87 -0.98 9.45 -5.52
CA LEU A 87 -0.91 10.92 -5.52
C LEU A 87 -0.59 11.53 -4.15
N CYS A 88 -0.75 10.74 -3.08
CA CYS A 88 -0.48 11.21 -1.72
C CYS A 88 0.98 11.09 -1.31
N ILE A 89 1.77 10.27 -1.99
CA ILE A 89 3.16 9.94 -1.64
C ILE A 89 4.15 10.39 -2.72
N ARG A 90 5.45 10.29 -2.43
CA ARG A 90 6.55 10.63 -3.34
C ARG A 90 6.89 9.43 -4.23
N ASP A 91 7.59 9.67 -5.34
CA ASP A 91 8.07 8.60 -6.23
C ASP A 91 9.06 7.64 -5.56
N THR A 92 9.76 8.09 -4.51
CA THR A 92 10.68 7.28 -3.71
C THR A 92 9.97 6.34 -2.75
N ASP A 93 8.71 6.62 -2.43
CA ASP A 93 7.89 5.80 -1.54
C ASP A 93 7.19 4.69 -2.33
N THR A 94 6.66 3.72 -1.64
CA THR A 94 5.99 2.59 -2.28
C THR A 94 4.56 2.46 -1.76
N VAL A 95 3.58 2.43 -2.68
CA VAL A 95 2.24 1.90 -2.38
C VAL A 95 2.19 0.45 -2.85
N CYS A 96 1.71 -0.43 -2.01
CA CYS A 96 1.51 -1.85 -2.25
C CYS A 96 0.06 -2.23 -1.98
N ARG A 97 -0.46 -3.22 -2.71
CA ARG A 97 -1.70 -3.90 -2.33
C ARG A 97 -1.34 -5.28 -1.78
N GLN A 98 -1.74 -5.53 -0.52
CA GLN A 98 -1.52 -6.83 0.14
C GLN A 98 -2.48 -7.90 -0.35
N GLY A 99 -3.70 -7.52 -0.64
CA GLY A 99 -4.80 -8.36 -1.09
C GLY A 99 -6.14 -7.79 -0.59
N GLY A 100 -7.26 -8.23 -1.15
CA GLY A 100 -8.58 -7.72 -0.74
C GLY A 100 -8.65 -6.19 -0.79
N ASP A 101 -8.95 -5.59 0.33
CA ASP A 101 -9.07 -4.15 0.59
C ASP A 101 -7.88 -3.54 1.37
N GLU A 102 -6.80 -4.33 1.55
CA GLU A 102 -5.62 -3.92 2.30
C GLU A 102 -4.53 -3.35 1.41
N PHE A 103 -4.03 -2.18 1.80
CA PHE A 103 -2.90 -1.50 1.17
C PHE A 103 -1.80 -1.25 2.20
N VAL A 104 -0.58 -1.14 1.73
CA VAL A 104 0.57 -0.78 2.58
C VAL A 104 1.37 0.31 1.89
N ILE A 105 1.78 1.32 2.64
CA ILE A 105 2.68 2.38 2.18
C ILE A 105 3.99 2.27 2.93
N LEU A 106 5.08 2.21 2.19
CA LEU A 106 6.44 2.26 2.70
C LEU A 106 7.03 3.63 2.42
N LEU A 107 7.37 4.36 3.48
CA LEU A 107 8.14 5.60 3.44
C LEU A 107 9.60 5.24 3.72
N ALA A 108 10.41 5.22 2.68
CA ALA A 108 11.77 4.67 2.72
C ALA A 108 12.77 5.51 3.49
N GLU A 109 12.53 6.82 3.60
CA GLU A 109 13.38 7.77 4.33
C GLU A 109 12.50 8.75 5.09
N VAL A 110 12.53 8.64 6.42
CA VAL A 110 11.85 9.50 7.37
C VAL A 110 12.91 10.09 8.30
N VAL A 111 12.82 11.39 8.59
CA VAL A 111 13.78 12.06 9.47
C VAL A 111 13.37 11.93 10.94
N HIS A 112 12.08 12.09 11.20
CA HIS A 112 11.50 11.94 12.52
C HIS A 112 10.30 11.00 12.46
N SER A 113 10.06 10.21 13.51
CA SER A 113 8.93 9.27 13.60
C SER A 113 7.58 9.98 13.36
N ARG A 114 7.43 11.21 13.84
CA ARG A 114 6.24 12.05 13.63
C ARG A 114 6.00 12.47 12.16
N ASP A 115 6.98 12.36 11.27
CA ASP A 115 6.85 12.80 9.86
C ASP A 115 5.89 11.89 9.07
N ALA A 116 5.56 10.72 9.58
CA ALA A 116 4.57 9.83 9.00
C ALA A 116 3.12 10.36 9.20
N ALA A 117 2.82 11.02 10.32
CA ALA A 117 1.48 11.50 10.64
C ALA A 117 0.90 12.47 9.59
N PRO A 118 1.63 13.53 9.12
CA PRO A 118 1.13 14.40 8.06
C PRO A 118 0.79 13.69 6.75
N ILE A 119 1.45 12.56 6.46
CA ILE A 119 1.14 11.76 5.26
C ILE A 119 -0.14 10.98 5.48
N ALA A 120 -0.37 10.42 6.67
CA ALA A 120 -1.63 9.77 7.02
C ALA A 120 -2.79 10.77 6.97
N GLU A 121 -2.63 11.97 7.53
CA GLU A 121 -3.62 13.06 7.44
C GLU A 121 -3.93 13.45 6.00
N LYS A 122 -2.89 13.61 5.15
CA LYS A 122 -3.07 13.87 3.72
C LYS A 122 -3.85 12.77 3.02
N ILE A 123 -3.58 11.50 3.37
CA ILE A 123 -4.32 10.36 2.82
C ILE A 123 -5.77 10.44 3.25
N LEU A 124 -6.08 10.59 4.54
CA LEU A 124 -7.47 10.70 5.03
C LEU A 124 -8.20 11.88 4.36
N ALA A 125 -7.56 13.04 4.24
CA ALA A 125 -8.12 14.19 3.55
C ALA A 125 -8.42 13.93 2.07
N ALA A 126 -7.59 13.16 1.38
CA ALA A 126 -7.81 12.80 -0.01
C ALA A 126 -9.04 11.92 -0.23
N PHE A 127 -9.54 11.25 0.81
CA PHE A 127 -10.73 10.39 0.75
C PHE A 127 -12.02 11.07 1.27
N VAL A 128 -11.97 12.34 1.64
CA VAL A 128 -13.17 13.14 1.94
C VAL A 128 -14.05 13.27 0.68
N GLU A 129 -13.42 13.50 -0.47
CA GLU A 129 -14.11 13.52 -1.75
C GLU A 129 -14.52 12.10 -2.19
N PRO A 130 -15.77 11.88 -2.63
CA PRO A 130 -16.23 10.57 -3.04
C PRO A 130 -15.46 10.03 -4.25
N CYS A 131 -15.47 8.72 -4.40
CA CYS A 131 -15.03 8.04 -5.63
C CYS A 131 -16.26 7.87 -6.54
N VAL A 132 -16.23 8.46 -7.72
CA VAL A 132 -17.31 8.28 -8.71
C VAL A 132 -16.98 7.06 -9.56
N ILE A 133 -17.72 5.98 -9.37
CA ILE A 133 -17.53 4.70 -10.05
C ILE A 133 -18.80 4.31 -10.79
N SER A 134 -18.75 4.24 -12.11
CA SER A 134 -19.89 3.85 -12.96
C SER A 134 -21.19 4.60 -12.62
N GLY A 135 -21.08 5.91 -12.33
CA GLY A 135 -22.20 6.77 -11.97
C GLY A 135 -22.64 6.72 -10.49
N ASN A 136 -21.99 5.90 -9.66
CA ASN A 136 -22.22 5.86 -8.22
C ASN A 136 -21.18 6.73 -7.50
N GLU A 137 -21.63 7.59 -6.60
CA GLU A 137 -20.76 8.32 -5.66
C GLU A 137 -20.54 7.47 -4.42
N LEU A 138 -19.31 6.99 -4.25
CA LEU A 138 -18.94 6.10 -3.15
C LEU A 138 -18.09 6.88 -2.13
N HIS A 139 -18.65 7.09 -0.94
CA HIS A 139 -17.93 7.63 0.20
C HIS A 139 -17.15 6.50 0.88
N VAL A 140 -15.83 6.55 0.81
CA VAL A 140 -14.92 5.53 1.35
C VAL A 140 -14.05 6.18 2.40
N THR A 141 -13.87 5.49 3.52
CA THR A 141 -12.92 5.88 4.55
C THR A 141 -11.85 4.81 4.70
N LEU A 142 -10.76 5.17 5.36
CA LEU A 142 -9.62 4.31 5.60
C LEU A 142 -9.29 4.29 7.09
N SER A 143 -8.96 3.10 7.60
CA SER A 143 -8.29 2.95 8.88
C SER A 143 -6.81 2.70 8.63
N ILE A 144 -5.93 3.46 9.27
CA ILE A 144 -4.49 3.46 9.03
C ILE A 144 -3.76 3.11 10.31
N GLY A 145 -2.83 2.18 10.24
CA GLY A 145 -1.87 1.90 11.33
C GLY A 145 -0.47 2.28 10.90
N ILE A 146 0.29 2.92 11.76
CA ILE A 146 1.65 3.39 11.50
C ILE A 146 2.63 2.69 12.42
N SER A 147 3.77 2.28 11.89
CA SER A 147 4.89 1.71 12.61
C SER A 147 6.20 2.26 12.03
N VAL A 148 7.16 2.57 12.88
CA VAL A 148 8.42 3.20 12.50
C VAL A 148 9.61 2.35 12.95
N TYR A 149 10.48 1.98 12.01
CA TYR A 149 11.77 1.38 12.31
C TYR A 149 12.77 2.49 12.74
N PRO A 150 13.60 2.28 13.77
CA PRO A 150 13.68 1.12 14.67
C PRO A 150 12.75 1.20 15.91
N ASP A 151 12.02 2.31 16.11
CA ASP A 151 11.29 2.62 17.35
C ASP A 151 10.20 1.56 17.66
N ASP A 152 9.46 1.13 16.63
CA ASP A 152 8.34 0.20 16.77
C ASP A 152 8.66 -1.21 16.27
N GLY A 153 9.89 -1.50 15.91
CA GLY A 153 10.29 -2.84 15.48
C GLY A 153 11.72 -2.92 15.00
N SER A 154 12.40 -4.02 15.31
CA SER A 154 13.82 -4.24 15.00
C SER A 154 14.08 -4.79 13.60
N ASP A 155 13.05 -5.29 12.92
CA ASP A 155 13.11 -5.92 11.62
C ASP A 155 11.80 -5.74 10.81
N ALA A 156 11.79 -6.20 9.58
CA ALA A 156 10.65 -6.04 8.67
C ALA A 156 9.37 -6.70 9.18
N ASP A 157 9.47 -7.87 9.79
CA ASP A 157 8.31 -8.61 10.27
C ASP A 157 7.68 -7.91 11.49
N ALA A 158 8.50 -7.42 12.42
CA ALA A 158 8.04 -6.67 13.58
C ALA A 158 7.36 -5.36 13.18
N VAL A 159 7.96 -4.59 12.27
CA VAL A 159 7.39 -3.33 11.75
C VAL A 159 6.06 -3.59 11.04
N MET A 160 5.98 -4.62 10.19
CA MET A 160 4.76 -5.01 9.48
C MET A 160 3.64 -5.38 10.47
N LYS A 161 3.95 -6.25 11.44
CA LYS A 161 3.00 -6.70 12.46
C LYS A 161 2.47 -5.56 13.31
N ASN A 162 3.34 -4.62 13.70
CA ASN A 162 2.95 -3.51 14.56
C ASN A 162 2.10 -2.48 13.80
N ALA A 163 2.39 -2.23 12.51
CA ALA A 163 1.53 -1.40 11.66
C ALA A 163 0.13 -2.02 11.50
N ASP A 164 0.03 -3.33 11.26
CA ASP A 164 -1.25 -4.04 11.17
C ASP A 164 -2.03 -3.98 12.49
N THR A 165 -1.36 -4.20 13.63
CA THR A 165 -1.97 -4.07 14.96
C THR A 165 -2.50 -2.66 15.20
N ALA A 166 -1.72 -1.62 14.85
CA ALA A 166 -2.13 -0.22 14.97
C ALA A 166 -3.36 0.08 14.09
N MET A 167 -3.41 -0.43 12.86
CA MET A 167 -4.58 -0.31 11.97
C MET A 167 -5.83 -0.95 12.58
N TYR A 168 -5.69 -2.12 13.20
CA TYR A 168 -6.80 -2.76 13.90
C TYR A 168 -7.32 -1.90 15.06
N HIS A 169 -6.43 -1.24 15.80
CA HIS A 169 -6.82 -0.26 16.84
C HIS A 169 -7.54 0.94 16.26
N ALA A 170 -7.09 1.48 15.12
CA ALA A 170 -7.78 2.56 14.43
C ALA A 170 -9.22 2.16 14.05
N LYS A 171 -9.43 0.93 13.55
CA LYS A 171 -10.77 0.38 13.27
C LYS A 171 -11.64 0.29 14.53
N ALA A 172 -11.08 -0.19 15.65
CA ALA A 172 -11.80 -0.32 16.92
C ALA A 172 -12.18 1.05 17.52
N ASN A 173 -11.39 2.09 17.26
CA ASN A 173 -11.58 3.45 17.76
C ASN A 173 -12.43 4.34 16.83
N GLY A 174 -13.29 3.76 16.02
CA GLY A 174 -14.29 4.48 15.23
C GLY A 174 -14.00 4.58 13.73
N ARG A 175 -12.92 3.99 13.25
CA ARG A 175 -12.51 4.04 11.83
C ARG A 175 -12.17 5.45 11.34
N ASN A 176 -11.81 5.60 10.06
CA ASN A 176 -11.48 6.90 9.45
C ASN A 176 -10.46 7.71 10.27
N ASN A 177 -9.43 7.04 10.76
CA ASN A 177 -8.36 7.63 11.58
C ASN A 177 -7.05 6.84 11.43
N TYR A 178 -5.99 7.27 12.14
CA TYR A 178 -4.70 6.59 12.22
C TYR A 178 -4.20 6.52 13.65
#